data_b675bbf97103df577beb6b2a94b34b4b
#
_entry.id   b675bbf97103df577beb6b2a94b34b4b
#
_cell.length_a   1.000
_cell.length_b   1.000
_cell.length_c   1.000
_cell.angle_alpha   90.00
_cell.angle_beta   90.00
_cell.angle_gamma   90.00
#
_symmetry.space_group_name_H-M   'P 1'
#
loop_
_entity.id
_entity.type
_entity.pdbx_description
1 polymer ?
#
loop_
_entity_poly.entity_id
_entity_poly.type
_entity_poly.pdbx_seq_one_letter_code
_entity_poly.pdbx_strand_id
1 'polypeptide(L)'
;MDWTLEVVILPVSDIDRSVAFYRDKVGFHLDHDTKNEHMHVVQLTPTGSGCSIVFGDLPAQREMTPGSIKGLQLVVADAQAARQELLDRGVDVSEIMKFGDGDGATFFGFADPDGNTWAVQELKVRGEKPLIPVDHRGRFGA
;
A
#
# COMPACT_ATOMS: atom_id res chain seq x y z
N MET A 1 14.64 -9.18 22.07
CA MET A 1 14.15 -9.74 20.78
C MET A 1 13.36 -8.68 20.04
N ASP A 2 13.69 -8.47 18.77
CA ASP A 2 12.99 -7.48 17.94
C ASP A 2 11.72 -8.08 17.36
N TRP A 3 10.68 -7.26 17.25
CA TRP A 3 9.40 -7.65 16.67
C TRP A 3 9.08 -6.69 15.53
N THR A 4 8.97 -7.19 14.30
CA THR A 4 8.68 -6.39 13.12
C THR A 4 7.36 -6.82 12.50
N LEU A 5 6.47 -5.85 12.28
CA LEU A 5 5.25 -6.12 11.52
C LEU A 5 5.62 -6.05 10.04
N GLU A 6 5.60 -7.19 9.36
CA GLU A 6 6.10 -7.28 7.99
C GLU A 6 5.04 -7.58 6.95
N VAL A 7 3.91 -8.16 7.35
CA VAL A 7 2.86 -8.54 6.41
C VAL A 7 1.49 -8.27 7.02
N VAL A 8 0.60 -7.69 6.23
CA VAL A 8 -0.84 -7.61 6.53
C VAL A 8 -1.62 -8.24 5.40
N ILE A 9 -2.69 -8.97 5.75
CA ILE A 9 -3.59 -9.59 4.75
C ILE A 9 -4.61 -8.54 4.30
N LEU A 10 -4.77 -8.43 2.98
CA LEU A 10 -5.74 -7.54 2.35
C LEU A 10 -6.78 -8.41 1.62
N PRO A 11 -8.05 -8.39 2.03
CA PRO A 11 -9.07 -9.21 1.38
C PRO A 11 -9.52 -8.59 0.05
N VAL A 12 -9.40 -9.37 -1.03
CA VAL A 12 -9.79 -8.96 -2.37
C VAL A 12 -10.64 -10.02 -3.04
N SER A 13 -11.52 -9.63 -3.97
CA SER A 13 -12.40 -10.55 -4.69
C SER A 13 -11.81 -11.08 -5.99
N ASP A 14 -10.85 -10.34 -6.58
CA ASP A 14 -10.24 -10.69 -7.86
C ASP A 14 -8.74 -10.40 -7.77
N ILE A 15 -7.96 -11.47 -7.69
CA ILE A 15 -6.51 -11.38 -7.46
C ILE A 15 -5.82 -10.67 -8.61
N ASP A 16 -6.11 -11.02 -9.86
CA ASP A 16 -5.43 -10.42 -11.02
C ASP A 16 -5.74 -8.93 -11.16
N ARG A 17 -6.99 -8.55 -10.93
CA ARG A 17 -7.40 -7.14 -10.92
C ARG A 17 -6.68 -6.36 -9.82
N SER A 18 -6.54 -6.96 -8.66
CA SER A 18 -5.85 -6.33 -7.52
C SER A 18 -4.36 -6.18 -7.76
N VAL A 19 -3.71 -7.16 -8.41
CA VAL A 19 -2.31 -7.04 -8.83
C VAL A 19 -2.13 -5.86 -9.79
N ALA A 20 -2.98 -5.77 -10.81
CA ALA A 20 -2.92 -4.67 -11.77
C ALA A 20 -3.10 -3.30 -11.08
N PHE A 21 -4.02 -3.22 -10.13
CA PHE A 21 -4.25 -1.99 -9.38
C PHE A 21 -3.03 -1.60 -8.53
N TYR A 22 -2.55 -2.49 -7.68
CA TYR A 22 -1.48 -2.17 -6.74
C TYR A 22 -0.11 -2.03 -7.42
N ARG A 23 0.19 -2.85 -8.41
CA ARG A 23 1.45 -2.78 -9.14
C ARG A 23 1.47 -1.64 -10.16
N ASP A 24 0.45 -1.56 -11.03
CA ASP A 24 0.51 -0.68 -12.19
C ASP A 24 -0.05 0.72 -11.90
N LYS A 25 -1.05 0.84 -11.04
CA LYS A 25 -1.66 2.13 -10.70
C LYS A 25 -1.08 2.76 -9.44
N VAL A 26 -0.99 2.01 -8.36
CA VAL A 26 -0.42 2.54 -7.11
C VAL A 26 1.10 2.54 -7.14
N GLY A 27 1.71 1.57 -7.80
CA GLY A 27 3.16 1.52 -7.99
C GLY A 27 3.90 0.73 -6.93
N PHE A 28 3.23 -0.20 -6.25
CA PHE A 28 3.89 -1.09 -5.30
C PHE A 28 4.76 -2.11 -6.06
N HIS A 29 5.86 -2.50 -5.44
CA HIS A 29 6.71 -3.56 -5.96
C HIS A 29 6.04 -4.92 -5.80
N LEU A 30 5.97 -5.68 -6.88
CA LEU A 30 5.50 -7.07 -6.84
C LEU A 30 6.65 -7.96 -6.37
N ASP A 31 6.57 -8.46 -5.15
CA ASP A 31 7.61 -9.31 -4.58
C ASP A 31 7.52 -10.72 -5.15
N HIS A 32 6.34 -11.30 -5.13
CA HIS A 32 6.06 -12.58 -5.74
C HIS A 32 4.57 -12.76 -6.02
N ASP A 33 4.30 -13.58 -7.02
CA ASP A 33 2.96 -14.01 -7.42
C ASP A 33 3.05 -15.53 -7.65
N THR A 34 2.58 -16.28 -6.66
CA THR A 34 2.69 -17.74 -6.64
C THR A 34 1.34 -18.36 -6.95
N LYS A 35 1.24 -18.98 -8.12
CA LYS A 35 0.02 -19.64 -8.57
C LYS A 35 0.32 -21.08 -8.96
N ASN A 36 -0.45 -22.00 -8.41
CA ASN A 36 -0.43 -23.42 -8.78
C ASN A 36 -1.84 -24.00 -8.67
N GLU A 37 -1.99 -25.32 -8.82
CA GLU A 37 -3.29 -25.98 -8.76
C GLU A 37 -3.99 -25.91 -7.39
N HIS A 38 -3.25 -25.56 -6.33
CA HIS A 38 -3.76 -25.53 -4.95
C HIS A 38 -3.98 -24.13 -4.41
N MET A 39 -3.26 -23.13 -4.92
CA MET A 39 -3.31 -21.78 -4.36
C MET A 39 -2.89 -20.71 -5.35
N HIS A 40 -3.32 -19.50 -5.06
CA HIS A 40 -2.82 -18.28 -5.68
C HIS A 40 -2.59 -17.24 -4.58
N VAL A 41 -1.34 -16.86 -4.34
CA VAL A 41 -0.94 -15.91 -3.29
C VAL A 41 0.00 -14.87 -3.89
N VAL A 42 -0.26 -13.60 -3.57
CA VAL A 42 0.49 -12.46 -4.09
C VAL A 42 0.96 -11.60 -2.94
N GLN A 43 2.21 -11.15 -3.01
CA GLN A 43 2.77 -10.18 -2.07
C GLN A 43 3.30 -8.96 -2.81
N LEU A 44 2.91 -7.77 -2.35
CA LEU A 44 3.42 -6.50 -2.87
C LEU A 44 3.88 -5.62 -1.71
N THR A 45 4.93 -4.82 -1.97
CA THR A 45 5.50 -3.93 -0.96
C THR A 45 5.57 -2.51 -1.49
N PRO A 46 5.05 -1.52 -0.75
CA PRO A 46 5.26 -0.11 -1.09
C PRO A 46 6.76 0.21 -1.12
N THR A 47 7.20 0.97 -2.11
CA THR A 47 8.61 1.38 -2.21
C THR A 47 9.06 2.08 -0.93
N GLY A 48 10.12 1.59 -0.33
CA GLY A 48 10.68 2.13 0.91
C GLY A 48 10.02 1.63 2.19
N SER A 49 9.06 0.71 2.09
CA SER A 49 8.38 0.11 3.24
C SER A 49 9.03 -1.22 3.64
N GLY A 50 8.97 -1.53 4.93
CA GLY A 50 9.32 -2.85 5.47
C GLY A 50 8.08 -3.71 5.75
N CYS A 51 6.88 -3.22 5.43
CA CYS A 51 5.63 -3.96 5.60
C CYS A 51 4.96 -4.14 4.24
N SER A 52 4.51 -5.36 3.99
CA SER A 52 3.92 -5.79 2.72
C SER A 52 2.43 -6.06 2.87
N ILE A 53 1.70 -6.00 1.77
CA ILE A 53 0.34 -6.54 1.70
C ILE A 53 0.38 -7.90 1.01
N VAL A 54 -0.47 -8.81 1.48
CA VAL A 54 -0.65 -10.13 0.88
C VAL A 54 -2.14 -10.35 0.62
N PHE A 55 -2.47 -10.83 -0.55
CA PHE A 55 -3.81 -11.29 -0.85
C PHE A 55 -3.76 -12.61 -1.64
N GLY A 56 -4.85 -13.36 -1.60
CA GLY A 56 -4.89 -14.65 -2.24
C GLY A 56 -6.15 -15.43 -1.89
N ASP A 57 -6.09 -16.73 -2.12
CA ASP A 57 -7.23 -17.64 -1.97
C ASP A 57 -7.03 -18.74 -0.91
N LEU A 58 -6.06 -18.60 -0.03
CA LEU A 58 -5.90 -19.48 1.12
C LEU A 58 -7.10 -19.39 2.07
N PRO A 59 -7.39 -20.44 2.87
CA PRO A 59 -8.59 -20.45 3.72
C PRO A 59 -8.76 -19.20 4.59
N ALA A 60 -7.70 -18.75 5.25
CA ALA A 60 -7.75 -17.56 6.09
C ALA A 60 -8.07 -16.29 5.29
N GLN A 61 -7.59 -16.20 4.05
CA GLN A 61 -7.86 -15.08 3.16
C GLN A 61 -9.32 -15.10 2.66
N ARG A 62 -9.85 -16.28 2.38
CA ARG A 62 -11.24 -16.45 1.93
C ARG A 62 -12.27 -16.12 3.01
N GLU A 63 -11.92 -16.25 4.27
CA GLU A 63 -12.81 -15.93 5.39
C GLU A 63 -13.00 -14.41 5.58
N MET A 64 -12.08 -13.60 5.07
CA MET A 64 -12.18 -12.15 5.17
C MET A 64 -13.08 -11.61 4.06
N THR A 65 -13.94 -10.66 4.42
CA THR A 65 -14.81 -10.00 3.44
C THR A 65 -13.99 -9.08 2.54
N PRO A 66 -14.03 -9.24 1.20
CA PRO A 66 -13.36 -8.31 0.31
C PRO A 66 -13.78 -6.87 0.56
N GLY A 67 -12.82 -5.95 0.58
CA GLY A 67 -13.08 -4.53 0.82
C GLY A 67 -13.27 -4.14 2.27
N SER A 68 -13.11 -5.06 3.23
CA SER A 68 -13.38 -4.80 4.65
C SER A 68 -12.28 -4.06 5.39
N ILE A 69 -11.10 -3.91 4.82
CA ILE A 69 -9.99 -3.19 5.47
C ILE A 69 -10.13 -1.70 5.21
N LYS A 70 -10.12 -0.92 6.28
CA LYS A 70 -10.30 0.55 6.20
C LYS A 70 -9.12 1.26 6.84
N GLY A 71 -8.55 2.22 6.08
CA GLY A 71 -7.58 3.15 6.63
C GLY A 71 -6.17 2.61 6.82
N LEU A 72 -5.71 1.67 6.00
CA LEU A 72 -4.28 1.40 5.92
C LEU A 72 -3.56 2.70 5.55
N GLN A 73 -2.46 3.01 6.21
CA GLN A 73 -1.84 4.32 6.08
C GLN A 73 -0.46 4.21 5.42
N LEU A 74 -0.31 4.98 4.36
CA LEU A 74 0.96 5.23 3.70
C LEU A 74 1.49 6.59 4.13
N VAL A 75 2.80 6.73 4.18
CA VAL A 75 3.45 8.00 4.49
C VAL A 75 4.34 8.39 3.32
N VAL A 76 4.21 9.63 2.87
CA VAL A 76 5.00 10.20 1.78
C VAL A 76 5.62 11.52 2.23
N ALA A 77 6.66 11.96 1.55
CA ALA A 77 7.29 13.25 1.86
C ALA A 77 6.48 14.44 1.32
N ASP A 78 5.72 14.23 0.25
CA ASP A 78 4.98 15.27 -0.46
C ASP A 78 3.64 14.72 -0.94
N ALA A 79 2.56 15.12 -0.27
CA ALA A 79 1.22 14.61 -0.59
C ALA A 79 0.72 15.09 -1.95
N GLN A 80 1.02 16.31 -2.34
CA GLN A 80 0.63 16.86 -3.65
C GLN A 80 1.23 16.05 -4.78
N ALA A 81 2.53 15.76 -4.70
CA ALA A 81 3.25 14.98 -5.71
C ALA A 81 2.74 13.55 -5.77
N ALA A 82 2.54 12.92 -4.60
CA ALA A 82 2.01 11.55 -4.53
C ALA A 82 0.60 11.47 -5.10
N ARG A 83 -0.26 12.43 -4.77
CA ARG A 83 -1.62 12.51 -5.30
C ARG A 83 -1.61 12.63 -6.84
N GLN A 84 -0.75 13.47 -7.38
CA GLN A 84 -0.62 13.66 -8.81
C GLN A 84 -0.16 12.38 -9.53
N GLU A 85 0.79 11.64 -8.94
CA GLU A 85 1.21 10.35 -9.49
C GLU A 85 0.05 9.37 -9.62
N LEU A 86 -0.81 9.29 -8.60
CA LEU A 86 -1.96 8.40 -8.61
C LEU A 86 -3.01 8.87 -9.65
N LEU A 87 -3.27 10.16 -9.73
CA LEU A 87 -4.17 10.73 -10.74
C LEU A 87 -3.69 10.41 -12.16
N ASP A 88 -2.40 10.57 -12.42
CA ASP A 88 -1.80 10.32 -13.74
C ASP A 88 -1.94 8.85 -14.16
N ARG A 89 -2.03 7.94 -13.19
CA ARG A 89 -2.24 6.50 -13.43
C ARG A 89 -3.70 6.07 -13.35
N GLY A 90 -4.62 7.02 -13.24
CA GLY A 90 -6.06 6.77 -13.28
C GLY A 90 -6.67 6.30 -11.98
N VAL A 91 -6.04 6.57 -10.84
CA VAL A 91 -6.61 6.27 -9.53
C VAL A 91 -7.50 7.42 -9.08
N ASP A 92 -8.72 7.10 -8.63
CA ASP A 92 -9.59 8.07 -7.98
C ASP A 92 -9.03 8.39 -6.60
N VAL A 93 -8.70 9.65 -6.37
CA VAL A 93 -8.14 10.12 -5.10
C VAL A 93 -9.00 11.23 -4.51
N SER A 94 -9.07 11.29 -3.19
CA SER A 94 -9.75 12.39 -2.52
C SER A 94 -9.00 13.71 -2.70
N GLU A 95 -9.65 14.82 -2.35
CA GLU A 95 -8.97 16.10 -2.19
C GLU A 95 -7.99 16.05 -1.01
N ILE A 96 -7.01 16.92 -1.06
CA ILE A 96 -6.08 17.08 0.06
C ILE A 96 -6.80 17.73 1.23
N MET A 97 -6.66 17.14 2.41
CA MET A 97 -7.24 17.63 3.65
C MET A 97 -6.13 17.99 4.63
N LYS A 98 -6.30 19.12 5.31
CA LYS A 98 -5.37 19.58 6.34
C LYS A 98 -6.10 19.66 7.67
N PHE A 99 -5.58 18.96 8.66
CA PHE A 99 -6.13 18.92 10.01
C PHE A 99 -5.38 19.84 10.99
N GLY A 100 -4.43 20.63 10.50
CA GLY A 100 -3.61 21.54 11.27
C GLY A 100 -2.42 22.04 10.44
N ASP A 101 -1.54 22.84 11.08
CA ASP A 101 -0.38 23.44 10.42
C ASP A 101 0.91 22.62 10.57
N GLY A 102 0.92 21.62 11.46
CA GLY A 102 2.10 20.80 11.73
C GLY A 102 2.37 19.77 10.63
N ASP A 103 3.61 19.32 10.57
CA ASP A 103 3.99 18.19 9.74
C ASP A 103 3.21 16.94 10.20
N GLY A 104 2.66 16.18 9.26
CA GLY A 104 1.81 15.05 9.57
C GLY A 104 0.32 15.34 9.60
N ALA A 105 -0.11 16.58 9.43
CA ALA A 105 -1.52 16.97 9.45
C ALA A 105 -2.18 16.99 8.06
N THR A 106 -1.44 16.69 7.00
CA THR A 106 -1.94 16.71 5.62
C THR A 106 -2.16 15.28 5.13
N PHE A 107 -3.35 15.02 4.59
CA PHE A 107 -3.78 13.70 4.14
C PHE A 107 -4.54 13.77 2.82
N PHE A 108 -4.54 12.67 2.11
CA PHE A 108 -5.57 12.33 1.14
C PHE A 108 -5.82 10.82 1.20
N GLY A 109 -6.76 10.32 0.40
CA GLY A 109 -7.07 8.89 0.44
C GLY A 109 -7.50 8.34 -0.90
N PHE A 110 -7.51 7.03 -0.99
CA PHE A 110 -8.03 6.30 -2.14
C PHE A 110 -8.56 4.93 -1.68
N ALA A 111 -9.27 4.26 -2.57
CA ALA A 111 -9.76 2.90 -2.35
C ALA A 111 -9.30 1.99 -3.47
N ASP A 112 -9.12 0.72 -3.16
CA ASP A 112 -8.89 -0.29 -4.19
C ASP A 112 -10.22 -0.70 -4.86
N PRO A 113 -10.19 -1.57 -5.90
CA PRO A 113 -11.41 -1.98 -6.59
C PRO A 113 -12.46 -2.65 -5.72
N ASP A 114 -12.07 -3.25 -4.59
CA ASP A 114 -12.99 -3.90 -3.65
C ASP A 114 -13.52 -2.96 -2.57
N GLY A 115 -12.95 -1.75 -2.44
CA GLY A 115 -13.33 -0.80 -1.41
C GLY A 115 -12.45 -0.86 -0.16
N ASN A 116 -11.33 -1.57 -0.16
CA ASN A 116 -10.31 -1.41 0.88
C ASN A 116 -9.74 0.00 0.78
N THR A 117 -9.70 0.72 1.88
CA THR A 117 -9.31 2.13 1.87
C THR A 117 -7.91 2.37 2.40
N TRP A 118 -7.28 3.39 1.84
CA TRP A 118 -5.95 3.83 2.19
C TRP A 118 -5.97 5.32 2.52
N ALA A 119 -5.25 5.69 3.57
CA ALA A 119 -4.92 7.07 3.88
C ALA A 119 -3.46 7.33 3.47
N VAL A 120 -3.18 8.47 2.91
CA VAL A 120 -1.81 8.91 2.58
C VAL A 120 -1.53 10.15 3.40
N GLN A 121 -0.55 10.05 4.29
CA GLN A 121 -0.11 11.12 5.18
C GLN A 121 1.18 11.74 4.64
N GLU A 122 1.25 13.08 4.71
CA GLU A 122 2.50 13.78 4.44
C GLU A 122 3.31 13.90 5.73
N LEU A 123 4.55 13.41 5.69
CA LEU A 123 5.59 13.73 6.65
C LEU A 123 6.79 14.28 5.87
N LYS A 124 6.99 15.57 5.88
CA LYS A 124 8.06 16.22 5.10
C LYS A 124 9.44 15.72 5.51
N VAL A 125 9.59 15.34 6.76
CA VAL A 125 10.84 14.79 7.28
C VAL A 125 11.25 13.49 6.56
N ARG A 126 10.33 12.77 5.94
CA ARG A 126 10.65 11.55 5.18
C ARG A 126 11.46 11.82 3.93
N GLY A 127 11.46 13.04 3.42
CA GLY A 127 12.34 13.43 2.32
C GLY A 127 13.81 13.43 2.70
N GLU A 128 14.11 13.74 3.95
CA GLU A 128 15.49 13.78 4.49
C GLU A 128 15.83 12.52 5.28
N LYS A 129 14.85 11.96 5.99
CA LYS A 129 15.01 10.79 6.86
C LYS A 129 14.01 9.70 6.47
N PRO A 130 14.30 8.89 5.45
CA PRO A 130 13.45 7.77 5.08
C PRO A 130 13.39 6.76 6.23
N LEU A 131 12.26 6.09 6.37
CA LEU A 131 12.07 5.11 7.44
C LEU A 131 13.07 3.95 7.31
N ILE A 132 13.27 3.47 6.08
CA ILE A 132 14.30 2.48 5.77
C ILE A 132 15.35 3.17 4.90
N PRO A 133 16.62 3.21 5.33
CA PRO A 133 17.70 3.80 4.54
C PRO A 133 17.78 3.19 3.14
N VAL A 134 18.11 4.01 2.15
CA VAL A 134 18.12 3.61 0.74
C VAL A 134 19.00 2.39 0.46
N ASP A 135 20.15 2.33 1.13
CA ASP A 135 21.11 1.22 1.00
C ASP A 135 20.62 -0.09 1.62
N HIS A 136 19.56 -0.05 2.43
CA HIS A 136 18.96 -1.24 3.04
C HIS A 136 17.67 -1.71 2.33
N ARG A 137 17.17 -0.97 1.36
CA ARG A 137 15.85 -1.24 0.77
C ARG A 137 15.77 -2.57 0.03
N GLY A 138 16.85 -3.04 -0.54
CA GLY A 138 16.89 -4.34 -1.23
C GLY A 138 16.51 -5.53 -0.36
N ARG A 139 16.55 -5.38 0.97
CA ARG A 139 16.13 -6.42 1.91
C ARG A 139 14.62 -6.48 2.12
N PHE A 140 13.91 -5.44 1.67
CA PHE A 140 12.48 -5.23 1.95
C PHE A 140 11.68 -5.07 0.64
N GLY A 141 12.11 -5.69 -0.45
CA GLY A 141 11.36 -5.75 -1.70
C GLY A 141 11.21 -4.42 -2.44
N ALA A 142 12.05 -3.48 -2.18
CA ALA A 142 11.90 -2.16 -2.79
C ALA A 142 12.63 -2.02 -4.12
#